data_838e1000f05f7f4a9b26e77076b1d884
#
_entry.id   838e1000f05f7f4a9b26e77076b1d884
#
_cell.length_a   1.000
_cell.length_b   1.000
_cell.length_c   1.000
_cell.angle_alpha   90.00
_cell.angle_beta   90.00
_cell.angle_gamma   90.00
#
_symmetry.space_group_name_H-M   'P 1'
#
loop_
_entity.id
_entity.type
_entity.pdbx_description
1 polymer ?
#
loop_
_entity_poly.entity_id
_entity_poly.type
_entity_poly.pdbx_seq_one_letter_code
_entity_poly.pdbx_strand_id
1 'polypeptide(L)'
;CSRKIVCGGIRLHLMQFAMAFKIIGVLLILFSTAMLPSLLLSLIAKDGIESAFATGLATTLFAGVMLWLPTRHLSRDLNIRDGFMVTALFWVVLGLFGAIPLWLAPDLALTPVGAIFESISGLTTTGATVITGLDKLPQSLLFYRQLLQWLGGIGIIVLAVAILPMLGIGGMQLYRAESAGPSKDRKLTPRITSTAKALF
;
A
#
# COMPACT_ATOMS: atom_id res chain seq x y z
N CYS A 1 15.38 16.59 -38.33
CA CYS A 1 14.13 16.75 -37.54
C CYS A 1 13.80 15.51 -36.67
N SER A 2 14.19 14.30 -37.11
CA SER A 2 13.84 13.03 -36.45
C SER A 2 14.49 12.79 -35.07
N ARG A 3 15.70 13.27 -34.82
CA ARG A 3 16.41 13.08 -33.53
C ARG A 3 15.78 13.83 -32.34
N LYS A 4 15.13 14.96 -32.56
CA LYS A 4 14.47 15.74 -31.48
C LYS A 4 13.18 15.06 -30.98
N ILE A 5 12.47 14.35 -31.84
CA ILE A 5 11.23 13.65 -31.50
C ILE A 5 11.53 12.40 -30.64
N VAL A 6 12.59 11.65 -31.00
CA VAL A 6 12.99 10.45 -30.24
C VAL A 6 13.54 10.83 -28.84
N CYS A 7 14.36 11.88 -28.73
CA CYS A 7 14.85 12.39 -27.44
C CYS A 7 13.71 12.91 -26.53
N GLY A 8 12.68 13.53 -27.11
CA GLY A 8 11.51 14.02 -26.37
C GLY A 8 10.69 12.86 -25.76
N GLY A 9 10.49 11.77 -26.52
CA GLY A 9 9.75 10.60 -26.06
C GLY A 9 10.44 9.89 -24.90
N ILE A 10 11.76 9.67 -25.00
CA ILE A 10 12.56 9.00 -23.95
C ILE A 10 12.56 9.84 -22.64
N ARG A 11 12.71 11.16 -22.73
CA ARG A 11 12.62 12.04 -21.55
C ARG A 11 11.25 12.01 -20.88
N LEU A 12 10.18 11.96 -21.65
CA LEU A 12 8.82 11.88 -21.13
C LEU A 12 8.62 10.56 -20.35
N HIS A 13 9.06 9.43 -20.87
CA HIS A 13 8.98 8.15 -20.17
C HIS A 13 9.83 8.13 -18.90
N LEU A 14 11.06 8.61 -18.91
CA LEU A 14 11.92 8.69 -17.73
C LEU A 14 11.31 9.56 -16.63
N MET A 15 10.65 10.66 -16.99
CA MET A 15 9.99 11.54 -16.03
C MET A 15 8.73 10.90 -15.41
N GLN A 16 8.02 10.04 -16.14
CA GLN A 16 6.87 9.29 -15.60
C GLN A 16 7.30 8.30 -14.53
N PHE A 17 8.37 7.52 -14.79
CA PHE A 17 8.94 6.59 -13.80
C PHE A 17 9.46 7.32 -12.57
N ALA A 18 10.10 8.48 -12.73
CA ALA A 18 10.62 9.24 -11.60
C ALA A 18 9.51 9.73 -10.65
N MET A 19 8.32 10.08 -11.17
CA MET A 19 7.18 10.46 -10.34
C MET A 19 6.58 9.26 -9.61
N ALA A 20 6.50 8.11 -10.28
CA ALA A 20 6.09 6.86 -9.64
C ALA A 20 7.03 6.49 -8.48
N PHE A 21 8.35 6.59 -8.68
CA PHE A 21 9.34 6.34 -7.62
C PHE A 21 9.20 7.31 -6.43
N LYS A 22 8.90 8.59 -6.69
CA LYS A 22 8.62 9.55 -5.61
C LYS A 22 7.44 9.10 -4.75
N ILE A 23 6.33 8.74 -5.36
CA ILE A 23 5.13 8.33 -4.65
C ILE A 23 5.38 7.03 -3.89
N ILE A 24 5.99 6.03 -4.55
CA ILE A 24 6.34 4.75 -3.90
C ILE A 24 7.30 4.98 -2.73
N GLY A 25 8.29 5.87 -2.88
CA GLY A 25 9.21 6.23 -1.80
C GLY A 25 8.48 6.77 -0.57
N VAL A 26 7.55 7.72 -0.77
CA VAL A 26 6.71 8.25 0.32
C VAL A 26 5.85 7.16 0.96
N LEU A 27 5.24 6.30 0.14
CA LEU A 27 4.40 5.21 0.63
C LEU A 27 5.19 4.17 1.43
N LEU A 28 6.43 3.85 1.02
CA LEU A 28 7.33 2.97 1.79
C LEU A 28 7.72 3.61 3.13
N ILE A 29 7.99 4.92 3.18
CA ILE A 29 8.27 5.63 4.43
C ILE A 29 7.06 5.56 5.37
N LEU A 30 5.86 5.81 4.86
CA LEU A 30 4.62 5.69 5.64
C LEU A 30 4.39 4.24 6.09
N PHE A 31 4.63 3.27 5.23
CA PHE A 31 4.49 1.85 5.55
C PHE A 31 5.50 1.40 6.61
N SER A 32 6.74 1.93 6.58
CA SER A 32 7.72 1.63 7.64
C SER A 32 7.26 2.15 9.01
N THR A 33 6.63 3.33 9.07
CA THR A 33 6.07 3.83 10.35
C THR A 33 4.91 2.97 10.84
N ALA A 34 4.13 2.39 9.93
CA ALA A 34 3.06 1.47 10.30
C ALA A 34 3.57 0.14 10.88
N MET A 35 4.83 -0.24 10.65
CA MET A 35 5.44 -1.41 11.30
C MET A 35 5.84 -1.16 12.77
N LEU A 36 5.96 0.11 13.20
CA LEU A 36 6.37 0.45 14.57
C LEU A 36 5.49 -0.17 15.66
N PRO A 37 4.16 -0.19 15.58
CA PRO A 37 3.34 -0.83 16.61
C PRO A 37 3.64 -2.32 16.78
N SER A 38 3.91 -3.04 15.70
CA SER A 38 4.28 -4.47 15.76
C SER A 38 5.63 -4.67 16.41
N LEU A 39 6.61 -3.82 16.10
CA LEU A 39 7.92 -3.82 16.76
C LEU A 39 7.80 -3.51 18.25
N LEU A 40 7.01 -2.50 18.62
CA LEU A 40 6.77 -2.16 20.03
C LEU A 40 6.09 -3.30 20.79
N LEU A 41 5.12 -3.95 20.17
CA LEU A 41 4.45 -5.10 20.76
C LEU A 41 5.42 -6.26 20.98
N SER A 42 6.30 -6.54 20.02
CA SER A 42 7.35 -7.57 20.14
C SER A 42 8.31 -7.25 21.27
N LEU A 43 8.76 -5.99 21.41
CA LEU A 43 9.63 -5.56 22.52
C LEU A 43 8.97 -5.70 23.90
N ILE A 44 7.67 -5.43 24.00
CA ILE A 44 6.89 -5.55 25.24
C ILE A 44 6.67 -7.02 25.59
N ALA A 45 6.28 -7.83 24.60
CA ALA A 45 5.99 -9.25 24.77
C ALA A 45 7.26 -10.10 24.93
N LYS A 46 8.44 -9.58 24.52
CA LYS A 46 9.74 -10.28 24.51
C LYS A 46 9.65 -11.62 23.78
N ASP A 47 9.01 -11.61 22.62
CA ASP A 47 8.73 -12.81 21.84
C ASP A 47 9.89 -13.23 20.91
N GLY A 48 11.02 -12.51 20.93
CA GLY A 48 12.24 -12.87 20.18
C GLY A 48 12.22 -12.49 18.70
N ILE A 49 11.20 -11.77 18.24
CA ILE A 49 11.01 -11.38 16.82
C ILE A 49 11.40 -9.92 16.56
N GLU A 50 11.91 -9.22 17.58
CA GLU A 50 12.26 -7.80 17.50
C GLU A 50 13.23 -7.53 16.36
N SER A 51 14.21 -8.43 16.15
CA SER A 51 15.21 -8.30 15.09
C SER A 51 14.59 -8.39 13.70
N ALA A 52 13.57 -9.23 13.48
CA ALA A 52 12.88 -9.36 12.22
C ALA A 52 12.08 -8.08 11.88
N PHE A 53 11.34 -7.53 12.86
CA PHE A 53 10.63 -6.27 12.68
C PHE A 53 11.57 -5.08 12.52
N ALA A 54 12.64 -4.99 13.31
CA ALA A 54 13.63 -3.93 13.19
C ALA A 54 14.32 -3.93 11.81
N THR A 55 14.70 -5.11 11.31
CA THR A 55 15.28 -5.27 9.98
C THR A 55 14.28 -4.92 8.88
N GLY A 56 13.04 -5.39 8.98
CA GLY A 56 11.96 -5.07 8.05
C GLY A 56 11.69 -3.57 7.99
N LEU A 57 11.59 -2.91 9.15
CA LEU A 57 11.42 -1.46 9.26
C LEU A 57 12.61 -0.71 8.65
N ALA A 58 13.84 -1.06 9.03
CA ALA A 58 15.04 -0.38 8.56
C ALA A 58 15.22 -0.50 7.05
N THR A 59 15.04 -1.71 6.48
CA THR A 59 15.14 -1.94 5.02
C THR A 59 14.06 -1.21 4.25
N THR A 60 12.81 -1.21 4.74
CA THR A 60 11.69 -0.50 4.12
C THR A 60 11.88 1.01 4.17
N LEU A 61 12.30 1.55 5.31
CA LEU A 61 12.59 2.97 5.47
C LEU A 61 13.76 3.41 4.58
N PHE A 62 14.84 2.63 4.57
CA PHE A 62 16.02 2.91 3.73
C PHE A 62 15.65 2.94 2.24
N ALA A 63 14.92 1.94 1.76
CA ALA A 63 14.44 1.90 0.37
C ALA A 63 13.51 3.08 0.05
N GLY A 64 12.60 3.43 0.96
CA GLY A 64 11.71 4.57 0.81
C GLY A 64 12.46 5.90 0.68
N VAL A 65 13.44 6.13 1.55
CA VAL A 65 14.29 7.34 1.52
C VAL A 65 15.13 7.39 0.26
N MET A 66 15.75 6.26 -0.14
CA MET A 66 16.55 6.16 -1.36
C MET A 66 15.75 6.47 -2.63
N LEU A 67 14.49 6.08 -2.70
CA LEU A 67 13.61 6.40 -3.82
C LEU A 67 13.11 7.84 -3.78
N TRP A 68 12.81 8.35 -2.59
CA TRP A 68 12.26 9.68 -2.40
C TRP A 68 13.30 10.78 -2.59
N LEU A 69 14.53 10.62 -2.08
CA LEU A 69 15.56 11.65 -2.01
C LEU A 69 15.91 12.25 -3.39
N PRO A 70 16.20 11.45 -4.44
CA PRO A 70 16.51 11.99 -5.77
C PRO A 70 15.29 12.60 -6.47
N THR A 71 14.09 12.21 -6.08
CA THR A 71 12.84 12.60 -6.75
C THR A 71 12.06 13.70 -6.04
N ARG A 72 12.50 14.14 -4.85
CA ARG A 72 11.77 15.10 -3.99
C ARG A 72 11.43 16.43 -4.65
N HIS A 73 12.28 16.92 -5.55
CA HIS A 73 12.10 18.21 -6.24
C HIS A 73 11.25 18.13 -7.51
N LEU A 74 10.85 16.92 -7.92
CA LEU A 74 9.99 16.76 -9.08
C LEU A 74 8.55 17.15 -8.71
N SER A 75 8.00 18.10 -9.45
CA SER A 75 6.59 18.48 -9.38
C SER A 75 5.99 18.35 -10.78
N ARG A 76 5.01 17.49 -10.96
CA ARG A 76 4.28 17.31 -12.20
C ARG A 76 2.88 16.80 -11.89
N ASP A 77 1.91 17.22 -12.69
CA ASP A 77 0.57 16.65 -12.64
C ASP A 77 0.57 15.20 -13.14
N LEU A 78 -0.10 14.33 -12.40
CA LEU A 78 -0.25 12.92 -12.72
C LEU A 78 -1.32 12.73 -13.79
N ASN A 79 -0.98 11.99 -14.82
CA ASN A 79 -1.96 11.51 -15.78
C ASN A 79 -2.67 10.27 -15.24
N ILE A 80 -3.84 9.94 -15.78
CA ILE A 80 -4.63 8.75 -15.41
C ILE A 80 -3.79 7.47 -15.54
N ARG A 81 -3.00 7.35 -16.61
CA ARG A 81 -2.11 6.19 -16.82
C ARG A 81 -1.05 6.06 -15.73
N ASP A 82 -0.50 7.18 -15.27
CA ASP A 82 0.49 7.21 -14.20
C ASP A 82 -0.14 6.73 -12.87
N GLY A 83 -1.40 7.10 -12.62
CA GLY A 83 -2.17 6.62 -11.48
C GLY A 83 -2.33 5.10 -11.43
N PHE A 84 -2.71 4.47 -12.54
CA PHE A 84 -2.81 3.00 -12.61
C PHE A 84 -1.48 2.29 -12.39
N MET A 85 -0.41 2.83 -12.99
CA MET A 85 0.93 2.26 -12.83
C MET A 85 1.42 2.36 -11.38
N VAL A 86 1.22 3.52 -10.74
CA VAL A 86 1.56 3.72 -9.32
C VAL A 86 0.79 2.77 -8.44
N THR A 87 -0.51 2.56 -8.71
CA THR A 87 -1.35 1.63 -7.98
C THR A 87 -0.87 0.19 -8.08
N ALA A 88 -0.59 -0.28 -9.29
CA ALA A 88 -0.07 -1.65 -9.47
C ALA A 88 1.28 -1.84 -8.76
N LEU A 89 2.18 -0.87 -8.90
CA LEU A 89 3.48 -0.88 -8.23
C LEU A 89 3.35 -0.80 -6.70
N PHE A 90 2.39 -0.04 -6.18
CA PHE A 90 2.08 0.03 -4.75
C PHE A 90 1.84 -1.36 -4.16
N TRP A 91 0.92 -2.14 -4.74
CA TRP A 91 0.60 -3.48 -4.24
C TRP A 91 1.80 -4.42 -4.31
N VAL A 92 2.55 -4.40 -5.41
CA VAL A 92 3.73 -5.25 -5.58
C VAL A 92 4.83 -4.86 -4.59
N VAL A 93 5.17 -3.58 -4.53
CA VAL A 93 6.29 -3.10 -3.70
C VAL A 93 5.98 -3.25 -2.21
N LEU A 94 4.80 -2.83 -1.75
CA LEU A 94 4.43 -3.01 -0.35
C LEU A 94 4.31 -4.49 0.02
N GLY A 95 3.82 -5.34 -0.88
CA GLY A 95 3.77 -6.78 -0.67
C GLY A 95 5.15 -7.39 -0.47
N LEU A 96 6.13 -6.97 -1.27
CA LEU A 96 7.51 -7.45 -1.15
C LEU A 96 8.17 -6.97 0.15
N PHE A 97 8.07 -5.69 0.48
CA PHE A 97 8.66 -5.14 1.72
C PHE A 97 7.93 -5.62 2.97
N GLY A 98 6.60 -5.80 2.90
CA GLY A 98 5.81 -6.36 3.98
C GLY A 98 6.11 -7.84 4.27
N ALA A 99 6.68 -8.56 3.31
CA ALA A 99 7.12 -9.94 3.50
C ALA A 99 8.39 -10.07 4.35
N ILE A 100 9.22 -9.02 4.44
CA ILE A 100 10.54 -9.11 5.09
C ILE A 100 10.43 -9.54 6.57
N PRO A 101 9.60 -8.91 7.42
CA PRO A 101 9.46 -9.35 8.81
C PRO A 101 8.94 -10.79 8.93
N LEU A 102 8.02 -11.21 8.04
CA LEU A 102 7.46 -12.57 8.04
C LEU A 102 8.49 -13.62 7.61
N TRP A 103 9.35 -13.28 6.66
CA TRP A 103 10.42 -14.16 6.21
C TRP A 103 11.52 -14.33 7.24
N LEU A 104 11.87 -13.25 7.96
CA LEU A 104 12.94 -13.23 8.95
C LEU A 104 12.49 -13.76 10.31
N ALA A 105 11.19 -13.95 10.54
CA ALA A 105 10.66 -14.47 11.80
C ALA A 105 10.99 -15.96 11.95
N PRO A 106 11.81 -16.35 12.95
CA PRO A 106 12.28 -17.73 13.08
C PRO A 106 11.15 -18.73 13.35
N ASP A 107 10.10 -18.29 14.05
CA ASP A 107 8.96 -19.13 14.41
C ASP A 107 8.09 -19.54 13.23
N LEU A 108 8.13 -18.80 12.13
CA LEU A 108 7.32 -19.08 10.95
C LEU A 108 7.97 -20.09 10.01
N ALA A 109 9.31 -20.22 10.01
CA ALA A 109 10.07 -21.04 9.07
C ALA A 109 9.58 -20.95 7.61
N LEU A 110 9.09 -19.76 7.21
CA LEU A 110 8.53 -19.53 5.88
C LEU A 110 9.63 -19.45 4.82
N THR A 111 9.34 -20.05 3.68
CA THR A 111 10.12 -19.74 2.47
C THR A 111 9.89 -18.29 2.05
N PRO A 112 10.83 -17.66 1.30
CA PRO A 112 10.61 -16.30 0.78
C PRO A 112 9.29 -16.16 0.00
N VAL A 113 8.94 -17.18 -0.78
CA VAL A 113 7.68 -17.23 -1.54
C VAL A 113 6.46 -17.26 -0.61
N GLY A 114 6.53 -18.08 0.45
CA GLY A 114 5.47 -18.16 1.46
C GLY A 114 5.27 -16.82 2.19
N ALA A 115 6.35 -16.14 2.55
CA ALA A 115 6.29 -14.82 3.20
C ALA A 115 5.70 -13.74 2.27
N ILE A 116 6.05 -13.76 0.99
CA ILE A 116 5.47 -12.88 -0.02
C ILE A 116 3.98 -13.15 -0.18
N PHE A 117 3.59 -14.44 -0.24
CA PHE A 117 2.19 -14.84 -0.31
C PHE A 117 1.39 -14.30 0.89
N GLU A 118 1.90 -14.50 2.12
CA GLU A 118 1.25 -14.00 3.35
C GLU A 118 1.09 -12.48 3.35
N SER A 119 2.15 -11.76 2.96
CA SER A 119 2.13 -10.30 2.91
C SER A 119 1.13 -9.77 1.87
N ILE A 120 1.16 -10.31 0.66
CA ILE A 120 0.23 -9.92 -0.42
C ILE A 120 -1.20 -10.30 -0.04
N SER A 121 -1.43 -11.49 0.50
CA SER A 121 -2.74 -11.94 0.97
C SER A 121 -3.29 -11.03 2.06
N GLY A 122 -2.44 -10.59 2.99
CA GLY A 122 -2.81 -9.59 3.99
C GLY A 122 -3.20 -8.26 3.37
N LEU A 123 -2.31 -7.66 2.58
CA LEU A 123 -2.52 -6.35 1.94
C LEU A 123 -3.73 -6.34 1.00
N THR A 124 -3.96 -7.41 0.25
CA THR A 124 -5.16 -7.51 -0.63
C THR A 124 -6.44 -7.88 0.13
N THR A 125 -6.36 -7.98 1.47
CA THR A 125 -7.48 -8.38 2.32
C THR A 125 -8.08 -9.76 1.99
N THR A 126 -7.33 -10.60 1.28
CA THR A 126 -7.75 -11.95 0.91
C THR A 126 -7.84 -12.88 2.12
N GLY A 127 -6.90 -12.74 3.09
CA GLY A 127 -6.89 -13.53 4.31
C GLY A 127 -6.45 -14.97 4.15
N ALA A 128 -6.05 -15.40 2.95
CA ALA A 128 -5.48 -16.73 2.73
C ALA A 128 -4.13 -16.87 3.43
N THR A 129 -3.83 -18.06 3.97
CA THR A 129 -2.61 -18.32 4.72
C THR A 129 -1.98 -19.67 4.35
N VAL A 130 -0.66 -19.69 4.31
CA VAL A 130 0.15 -20.92 4.24
C VAL A 130 0.71 -21.30 5.62
N ILE A 131 0.46 -20.48 6.64
CA ILE A 131 0.92 -20.72 8.00
C ILE A 131 -0.04 -21.68 8.68
N THR A 132 0.52 -22.72 9.27
CA THR A 132 -0.21 -23.69 10.09
C THR A 132 0.00 -23.38 11.59
N GLY A 133 -1.02 -23.61 12.43
CA GLY A 133 -0.91 -23.38 13.87
C GLY A 133 -0.88 -21.91 14.27
N LEU A 134 -1.73 -21.10 13.66
CA LEU A 134 -1.85 -19.66 13.93
C LEU A 134 -2.06 -19.33 15.42
N ASP A 135 -2.73 -20.21 16.13
CA ASP A 135 -3.01 -20.13 17.57
C ASP A 135 -1.75 -20.15 18.45
N LYS A 136 -0.64 -20.67 17.93
CA LYS A 136 0.65 -20.78 18.64
C LYS A 136 1.62 -19.65 18.30
N LEU A 137 1.26 -18.79 17.36
CA LEU A 137 2.14 -17.71 16.95
C LEU A 137 2.22 -16.59 17.99
N PRO A 138 3.37 -15.92 18.07
CA PRO A 138 3.54 -14.72 18.87
C PRO A 138 2.52 -13.63 18.52
N GLN A 139 2.05 -12.92 19.55
CA GLN A 139 1.03 -11.89 19.38
C GLN A 139 1.46 -10.75 18.44
N SER A 140 2.75 -10.43 18.43
CA SER A 140 3.30 -9.40 17.53
C SER A 140 3.16 -9.78 16.05
N LEU A 141 3.34 -11.05 15.69
CA LEU A 141 3.15 -11.56 14.34
C LEU A 141 1.67 -11.57 13.94
N LEU A 142 0.80 -12.02 14.84
CA LEU A 142 -0.64 -12.00 14.60
C LEU A 142 -1.13 -10.56 14.40
N PHE A 143 -0.67 -9.64 15.26
CA PHE A 143 -0.99 -8.23 15.13
C PHE A 143 -0.48 -7.65 13.80
N TYR A 144 0.76 -7.98 13.39
CA TYR A 144 1.31 -7.52 12.12
C TYR A 144 0.49 -7.98 10.92
N ARG A 145 0.06 -9.24 10.91
CA ARG A 145 -0.81 -9.77 9.86
C ARG A 145 -2.14 -9.01 9.77
N GLN A 146 -2.77 -8.71 10.93
CA GLN A 146 -3.99 -7.92 10.97
C GLN A 146 -3.74 -6.47 10.52
N LEU A 147 -2.60 -5.91 10.89
CA LEU A 147 -2.19 -4.57 10.46
C LEU A 147 -2.06 -4.48 8.94
N LEU A 148 -1.48 -5.50 8.28
CA LEU A 148 -1.41 -5.57 6.83
C LEU A 148 -2.81 -5.56 6.19
N GLN A 149 -3.75 -6.35 6.74
CA GLN A 149 -5.14 -6.38 6.26
C GLN A 149 -5.84 -5.03 6.46
N TRP A 150 -5.64 -4.39 7.60
CA TRP A 150 -6.22 -3.09 7.89
C TRP A 150 -5.68 -2.01 6.95
N LEU A 151 -4.37 -1.95 6.76
CA LEU A 151 -3.72 -1.03 5.82
C LEU A 151 -4.19 -1.28 4.37
N GLY A 152 -4.31 -2.54 3.99
CA GLY A 152 -4.82 -2.92 2.68
C GLY A 152 -6.26 -2.49 2.46
N GLY A 153 -7.13 -2.67 3.44
CA GLY A 153 -8.52 -2.21 3.40
C GLY A 153 -8.64 -0.70 3.21
N ILE A 154 -7.87 0.07 4.00
CA ILE A 154 -7.78 1.53 3.82
C ILE A 154 -7.23 1.87 2.43
N GLY A 155 -6.18 1.18 1.98
CA GLY A 155 -5.57 1.39 0.67
C GLY A 155 -6.56 1.23 -0.49
N ILE A 156 -7.42 0.22 -0.45
CA ILE A 156 -8.47 0.00 -1.46
C ILE A 156 -9.47 1.16 -1.48
N ILE A 157 -9.90 1.62 -0.31
CA ILE A 157 -10.85 2.75 -0.20
C ILE A 157 -10.23 4.04 -0.76
N VAL A 158 -9.00 4.35 -0.35
CA VAL A 158 -8.28 5.53 -0.84
C VAL A 158 -8.11 5.47 -2.36
N LEU A 159 -7.77 4.31 -2.88
CA LEU A 159 -7.59 4.07 -4.30
C LEU A 159 -8.91 4.26 -5.07
N ALA A 160 -10.00 3.70 -4.59
CA ALA A 160 -11.32 3.87 -5.18
C ALA A 160 -11.71 5.35 -5.21
N VAL A 161 -11.54 6.06 -4.10
CA VAL A 161 -11.86 7.49 -4.00
C VAL A 161 -10.97 8.36 -4.90
N ALA A 162 -9.69 7.99 -5.10
CA ALA A 162 -8.78 8.73 -5.96
C ALA A 162 -9.00 8.46 -7.45
N ILE A 163 -9.25 7.20 -7.84
CA ILE A 163 -9.30 6.79 -9.25
C ILE A 163 -10.69 6.98 -9.87
N LEU A 164 -11.77 6.70 -9.14
CA LEU A 164 -13.13 6.81 -9.70
C LEU A 164 -13.44 8.19 -10.32
N PRO A 165 -13.09 9.32 -9.70
CA PRO A 165 -13.29 10.64 -10.32
C PRO A 165 -12.45 10.84 -11.58
N MET A 166 -11.22 10.27 -11.63
CA MET A 166 -10.32 10.41 -12.77
C MET A 166 -10.78 9.64 -14.02
N LEU A 167 -11.56 8.58 -13.83
CA LEU A 167 -12.12 7.79 -14.92
C LEU A 167 -13.29 8.47 -15.65
N GLY A 168 -13.76 9.61 -15.15
CA GLY A 168 -14.93 10.29 -15.73
C GLY A 168 -16.22 9.44 -15.67
N ILE A 169 -16.13 8.22 -15.14
CA ILE A 169 -17.29 7.40 -14.81
C ILE A 169 -17.88 8.08 -13.59
N GLY A 170 -18.87 8.93 -13.81
CA GLY A 170 -19.46 9.73 -12.75
C GLY A 170 -19.79 8.80 -11.59
N GLY A 171 -19.12 9.02 -10.44
CA GLY A 171 -19.38 8.30 -9.20
C GLY A 171 -20.87 8.28 -8.82
N MET A 172 -21.65 9.16 -9.46
CA MET A 172 -23.11 9.22 -9.42
C MET A 172 -23.80 8.01 -10.09
N GLN A 173 -23.16 7.35 -11.08
CA GLN A 173 -23.75 6.19 -11.74
C GLN A 173 -23.50 4.89 -10.95
N LEU A 174 -22.31 4.75 -10.34
CA LEU A 174 -22.03 3.62 -9.45
C LEU A 174 -22.86 3.71 -8.16
N TYR A 175 -22.98 4.92 -7.60
CA TYR A 175 -23.83 5.17 -6.44
C TYR A 175 -25.30 4.89 -6.72
N ARG A 176 -25.78 5.18 -7.95
CA ARG A 176 -27.14 4.83 -8.39
C ARG A 176 -27.34 3.32 -8.60
N ALA A 177 -26.29 2.59 -8.96
CA ALA A 177 -26.37 1.14 -9.17
C ALA A 177 -26.39 0.37 -7.83
N GLU A 178 -25.71 0.86 -6.80
CA GLU A 178 -25.70 0.25 -5.47
C GLU A 178 -26.86 0.72 -4.56
N SER A 179 -27.40 1.90 -4.80
CA SER A 179 -28.56 2.42 -4.07
C SER A 179 -29.88 2.15 -4.82
N ALA A 180 -30.23 0.88 -4.97
CA ALA A 180 -31.54 0.45 -5.45
C ALA A 180 -32.63 0.63 -4.37
N GLY A 181 -32.84 1.87 -3.93
CA GLY A 181 -33.89 2.23 -2.94
C GLY A 181 -34.64 3.50 -3.34
N PRO A 182 -35.94 3.63 -2.99
CA PRO A 182 -36.80 4.73 -3.43
C PRO A 182 -36.55 6.09 -2.74
N SER A 183 -35.48 6.29 -2.01
CA SER A 183 -35.20 7.56 -1.32
C SER A 183 -34.33 8.49 -2.16
N LYS A 184 -34.98 9.25 -3.02
CA LYS A 184 -34.40 10.20 -3.99
C LYS A 184 -33.70 11.44 -3.40
N ASP A 185 -33.70 11.71 -2.11
CA ASP A 185 -33.43 13.07 -1.61
C ASP A 185 -32.56 13.22 -0.36
N ARG A 186 -31.69 12.29 -0.01
CA ARG A 186 -30.68 12.60 1.03
C ARG A 186 -29.25 12.39 0.51
N LYS A 187 -28.70 13.46 -0.06
CA LYS A 187 -27.24 13.62 -0.19
C LYS A 187 -26.66 13.64 1.21
N LEU A 188 -26.11 12.50 1.67
CA LEU A 188 -25.47 12.42 2.98
C LEU A 188 -24.25 13.36 3.11
N THR A 189 -23.60 13.69 1.99
CA THR A 189 -22.56 14.74 1.98
C THR A 189 -22.25 15.18 0.53
N PRO A 190 -22.01 16.47 0.29
CA PRO A 190 -21.73 16.97 -1.06
C PRO A 190 -20.31 16.69 -1.57
N ARG A 191 -19.43 16.09 -0.76
CA ARG A 191 -18.04 15.80 -1.13
C ARG A 191 -17.61 14.43 -0.63
N ILE A 192 -16.96 13.65 -1.49
CA ILE A 192 -16.39 12.32 -1.23
C ILE A 192 -15.44 12.32 -0.02
N THR A 193 -14.71 13.44 0.19
CA THR A 193 -13.83 13.65 1.34
C THR A 193 -14.53 13.65 2.69
N SER A 194 -15.79 14.09 2.75
CA SER A 194 -16.56 14.05 4.01
C SER A 194 -17.18 12.68 4.26
N THR A 195 -17.46 11.91 3.20
CA THR A 195 -17.90 10.51 3.33
C THR A 195 -16.77 9.64 3.86
N ALA A 196 -15.54 9.83 3.36
CA ALA A 196 -14.36 9.13 3.89
C ALA A 196 -14.10 9.46 5.37
N LYS A 197 -14.30 10.73 5.79
CA LYS A 197 -14.18 11.14 7.21
C LYS A 197 -15.29 10.58 8.10
N ALA A 198 -16.44 10.23 7.57
CA ALA A 198 -17.55 9.66 8.35
C ALA A 198 -17.43 8.13 8.50
N LEU A 199 -16.57 7.47 7.70
CA LEU A 199 -16.29 6.03 7.76
C LEU A 199 -15.12 5.70 8.71
N PHE A 200 -14.37 6.70 9.17
CA PHE A 200 -13.28 6.63 10.15
C PHE A 200 -13.62 7.45 11.41
#